data_9085e63ec62545a5e62113380a43a6a2
#
_entry.id   9085e63ec62545a5e62113380a43a6a2
#
_cell.length_a   1.000
_cell.length_b   1.000
_cell.length_c   1.000
_cell.angle_alpha   90.00
_cell.angle_beta   90.00
_cell.angle_gamma   90.00
#
_symmetry.space_group_name_H-M   'P 1'
#
loop_
_entity.id
_entity.type
_entity.pdbx_description
1 polymer ?
#
loop_
_entity_poly.entity_id
_entity_poly.type
_entity_poly.pdbx_seq_one_letter_code
_entity_poly.pdbx_strand_id
1 'polypeptide(L)'
;TRKLPLGPTPEPTKRHLGARIFFSSMRSLGGWYSCHSCHPEGGSRGHTFDTHADGDGLAKKAPDLHGVLHTAPWAWNGKFRTLEAQVGASLHTTMAVNEPPSPEDVDNILAFIGSLEPSPPYYDSRNPGGDPLRGAAIFEKADCSRCHKPPYYTVPNLKDVGVFDEYDENREFNPPS
;
A
#
# COMPACT_ATOMS: atom_id res chain seq x y z
N THR A 1 41.13 -11.87 -10.91
CA THR A 1 40.05 -11.52 -9.98
C THR A 1 39.85 -12.71 -9.05
N ARG A 2 40.05 -12.53 -7.76
CA ARG A 2 39.86 -13.60 -6.76
C ARG A 2 38.38 -13.69 -6.42
N LYS A 3 37.71 -14.84 -6.68
CA LYS A 3 36.35 -15.12 -6.22
C LYS A 3 36.43 -15.55 -4.76
N LEU A 4 35.72 -14.85 -3.88
CA LEU A 4 35.56 -15.23 -2.49
C LEU A 4 34.22 -15.96 -2.35
N PRO A 5 34.20 -17.22 -1.87
CA PRO A 5 32.95 -17.91 -1.58
C PRO A 5 32.28 -17.26 -0.36
N LEU A 6 31.00 -16.90 -0.49
CA LEU A 6 30.21 -16.32 0.60
C LEU A 6 29.46 -17.39 1.44
N GLY A 7 29.77 -18.65 1.21
CA GLY A 7 29.06 -19.78 1.82
C GLY A 7 27.92 -20.31 0.93
N PRO A 8 27.15 -21.27 1.42
CA PRO A 8 25.99 -21.79 0.71
C PRO A 8 24.91 -20.73 0.56
N THR A 9 24.24 -20.69 -0.58
CA THR A 9 23.09 -19.82 -0.79
C THR A 9 21.94 -20.29 0.11
N PRO A 10 21.41 -19.44 1.02
CA PRO A 10 20.27 -19.83 1.83
C PRO A 10 19.02 -20.01 0.98
N GLU A 11 18.14 -20.92 1.38
CA GLU A 11 16.83 -21.09 0.75
C GLU A 11 16.02 -19.78 0.92
N PRO A 12 15.37 -19.32 -0.15
CA PRO A 12 14.58 -18.11 -0.08
C PRO A 12 13.33 -18.32 0.78
N THR A 13 13.07 -17.41 1.70
CA THR A 13 11.81 -17.38 2.45
C THR A 13 10.67 -16.83 1.59
N LYS A 14 9.40 -17.03 2.00
CA LYS A 14 8.22 -16.42 1.36
C LYS A 14 8.41 -14.91 1.19
N ARG A 15 8.94 -14.21 2.20
CA ARG A 15 9.24 -12.78 2.11
C ARG A 15 10.22 -12.45 0.98
N HIS A 16 11.29 -13.21 0.82
CA HIS A 16 12.23 -13.00 -0.28
C HIS A 16 11.60 -13.27 -1.65
N LEU A 17 10.77 -14.32 -1.75
CA LEU A 17 10.04 -14.63 -2.97
C LEU A 17 9.03 -13.52 -3.30
N GLY A 18 8.32 -13.03 -2.31
CA GLY A 18 7.39 -11.90 -2.44
C GLY A 18 8.08 -10.61 -2.86
N ALA A 19 9.24 -10.29 -2.28
CA ALA A 19 10.05 -9.16 -2.71
C ALA A 19 10.46 -9.28 -4.19
N ARG A 20 10.87 -10.48 -4.63
CA ARG A 20 11.21 -10.71 -6.05
C ARG A 20 10.02 -10.45 -6.98
N ILE A 21 8.80 -10.86 -6.60
CA ILE A 21 7.60 -10.58 -7.37
C ILE A 21 7.30 -9.08 -7.36
N PHE A 22 7.36 -8.44 -6.20
CA PHE A 22 7.05 -7.03 -6.01
C PHE A 22 7.93 -6.10 -6.87
N PHE A 23 9.22 -6.40 -6.98
CA PHE A 23 10.18 -5.63 -7.76
C PHE A 23 10.29 -6.06 -9.23
N SER A 24 9.74 -7.21 -9.61
CA SER A 24 9.84 -7.75 -10.97
C SER A 24 8.68 -7.27 -11.84
N SER A 25 9.00 -6.79 -13.03
CA SER A 25 8.00 -6.47 -14.06
C SER A 25 7.44 -7.70 -14.77
N MET A 26 8.03 -8.86 -14.58
CA MET A 26 7.64 -10.11 -15.30
C MET A 26 6.21 -10.58 -15.00
N ARG A 27 5.57 -10.02 -13.97
CA ARG A 27 4.18 -10.29 -13.61
C ARG A 27 3.21 -9.22 -14.12
N SER A 28 3.59 -8.44 -15.12
CA SER A 28 2.71 -7.48 -15.77
C SER A 28 2.60 -7.72 -17.26
N LEU A 29 1.55 -7.21 -17.88
CA LEU A 29 1.37 -7.25 -19.33
C LEU A 29 2.60 -6.66 -20.02
N GLY A 30 3.23 -7.48 -20.86
CA GLY A 30 4.42 -7.09 -21.61
C GLY A 30 5.67 -6.78 -20.77
N GLY A 31 5.65 -7.03 -19.47
CA GLY A 31 6.79 -6.76 -18.58
C GLY A 31 7.06 -5.28 -18.36
N TRP A 32 6.04 -4.41 -18.45
CA TRP A 32 6.23 -2.96 -18.45
C TRP A 32 6.44 -2.35 -17.07
N TYR A 33 5.81 -2.88 -16.04
CA TYR A 33 5.82 -2.29 -14.70
C TYR A 33 5.74 -3.37 -13.61
N SER A 34 6.00 -2.98 -12.40
CA SER A 34 5.95 -3.82 -11.21
C SER A 34 5.15 -3.13 -10.11
N CYS A 35 4.88 -3.81 -9.01
CA CYS A 35 4.28 -3.17 -7.84
C CYS A 35 5.10 -1.97 -7.38
N HIS A 36 6.44 -2.10 -7.41
CA HIS A 36 7.38 -1.03 -7.09
C HIS A 36 7.22 0.23 -7.98
N SER A 37 6.69 0.11 -9.19
CA SER A 37 6.49 1.25 -10.07
C SER A 37 5.51 2.27 -9.51
N CYS A 38 4.48 1.80 -8.80
CA CYS A 38 3.49 2.64 -8.11
C CYS A 38 3.79 2.78 -6.61
N HIS A 39 4.41 1.77 -6.01
CA HIS A 39 4.76 1.69 -4.58
C HIS A 39 6.29 1.61 -4.39
N PRO A 40 7.07 2.68 -4.68
CA PRO A 40 8.52 2.64 -4.53
C PRO A 40 8.89 2.34 -3.07
N GLU A 41 9.71 1.30 -2.87
CA GLU A 41 10.13 0.79 -1.55
C GLU A 41 8.95 0.46 -0.62
N GLY A 42 7.75 0.18 -1.18
CA GLY A 42 6.52 -0.02 -0.41
C GLY A 42 5.75 1.27 -0.11
N GLY A 43 6.30 2.43 -0.39
CA GLY A 43 5.68 3.72 -0.16
C GLY A 43 4.69 4.15 -1.26
N SER A 44 4.44 5.43 -1.36
CA SER A 44 3.59 6.05 -2.38
C SER A 44 4.41 6.96 -3.29
N ARG A 45 4.19 6.84 -4.59
CA ARG A 45 4.80 7.75 -5.58
C ARG A 45 4.12 9.12 -5.64
N GLY A 46 2.95 9.26 -5.01
CA GLY A 46 2.18 10.50 -5.01
C GLY A 46 1.41 10.80 -6.29
N HIS A 47 1.58 10.01 -7.34
CA HIS A 47 0.82 10.12 -8.59
C HIS A 47 -0.47 9.31 -8.53
N THR A 48 -1.46 9.72 -9.32
CA THR A 48 -2.69 8.98 -9.52
C THR A 48 -2.55 8.01 -10.68
N PHE A 49 -3.14 6.84 -10.53
CA PHE A 49 -3.20 5.78 -11.55
C PHE A 49 -4.61 5.24 -11.61
N ASP A 50 -5.12 5.01 -12.82
CA ASP A 50 -6.29 4.18 -13.01
C ASP A 50 -5.82 2.72 -13.02
N THR A 51 -6.16 2.00 -11.96
CA THR A 51 -5.77 0.59 -11.78
C THR A 51 -6.89 -0.37 -12.16
N HIS A 52 -8.03 0.15 -12.61
CA HIS A 52 -9.25 -0.61 -12.95
C HIS A 52 -9.78 -1.54 -11.84
N ALA A 53 -9.18 -1.52 -10.65
CA ALA A 53 -9.55 -2.40 -9.54
C ALA A 53 -10.87 -1.98 -8.87
N ASP A 54 -11.19 -0.71 -8.94
CA ASP A 54 -12.40 -0.08 -8.38
C ASP A 54 -13.38 0.45 -9.44
N GLY A 55 -12.99 0.44 -10.72
CA GLY A 55 -13.78 0.85 -11.88
C GLY A 55 -12.91 1.58 -12.89
N ASP A 56 -13.40 1.71 -14.12
CA ASP A 56 -12.71 2.43 -15.19
C ASP A 56 -12.83 3.94 -14.99
N GLY A 57 -11.75 4.67 -15.24
CA GLY A 57 -11.69 6.13 -15.11
C GLY A 57 -11.47 6.63 -13.67
N LEU A 58 -11.35 5.74 -12.71
CA LEU A 58 -11.17 6.07 -11.29
C LEU A 58 -9.69 6.20 -10.89
N ALA A 59 -8.98 7.16 -11.51
CA ALA A 59 -7.58 7.39 -11.19
C ALA A 59 -7.39 7.85 -9.73
N LYS A 60 -6.78 7.01 -8.92
CA LYS A 60 -6.52 7.29 -7.50
C LYS A 60 -5.02 7.25 -7.20
N LYS A 61 -4.63 7.94 -6.15
CA LYS A 61 -3.24 7.91 -5.65
C LYS A 61 -2.93 6.51 -5.11
N ALA A 62 -1.78 5.95 -5.51
CA ALA A 62 -1.30 4.70 -4.93
C ALA A 62 -1.02 4.91 -3.43
N PRO A 63 -1.66 4.15 -2.52
CA PRO A 63 -1.46 4.32 -1.08
C PRO A 63 -0.08 3.82 -0.64
N ASP A 64 0.37 4.27 0.52
CA ASP A 64 1.53 3.70 1.21
C ASP A 64 1.20 2.29 1.70
N LEU A 65 2.13 1.34 1.56
CA LEU A 65 1.95 -0.04 2.00
C LEU A 65 2.59 -0.32 3.37
N HIS A 66 3.33 0.64 3.94
CA HIS A 66 3.88 0.47 5.30
C HIS A 66 2.74 0.38 6.32
N GLY A 67 2.73 -0.71 7.07
CA GLY A 67 1.65 -0.97 8.02
C GLY A 67 0.33 -1.43 7.39
N VAL A 68 0.32 -1.83 6.12
CA VAL A 68 -0.89 -2.21 5.36
C VAL A 68 -1.75 -3.27 6.03
N LEU A 69 -1.18 -4.13 6.88
CA LEU A 69 -1.94 -5.13 7.65
C LEU A 69 -2.97 -4.52 8.60
N HIS A 70 -2.82 -3.26 8.95
CA HIS A 70 -3.63 -2.56 9.95
C HIS A 70 -4.65 -1.58 9.35
N THR A 71 -4.75 -1.50 8.01
CA THR A 71 -5.51 -0.45 7.31
C THR A 71 -6.76 -0.96 6.59
N ALA A 72 -7.30 -2.10 7.04
CA ALA A 72 -8.55 -2.62 6.47
C ALA A 72 -9.73 -1.61 6.62
N PRO A 73 -10.68 -1.63 5.66
CA PRO A 73 -10.74 -2.39 4.41
C PRO A 73 -9.79 -1.82 3.36
N TRP A 74 -9.43 -2.60 2.33
CA TRP A 74 -8.49 -2.18 1.30
C TRP A 74 -9.18 -1.68 0.03
N ALA A 75 -8.43 -1.03 -0.86
CA ALA A 75 -8.82 -0.12 -1.92
C ALA A 75 -9.43 1.19 -1.38
N TRP A 76 -9.44 2.23 -2.21
CA TRP A 76 -9.99 3.53 -1.84
C TRP A 76 -11.46 3.48 -1.42
N ASN A 77 -12.27 2.68 -2.12
CA ASN A 77 -13.69 2.48 -1.83
C ASN A 77 -13.97 1.37 -0.80
N GLY A 78 -12.94 0.80 -0.18
CA GLY A 78 -13.07 -0.28 0.80
C GLY A 78 -13.65 -1.58 0.26
N LYS A 79 -13.55 -1.82 -1.05
CA LYS A 79 -14.12 -2.97 -1.75
C LYS A 79 -13.63 -4.32 -1.20
N PHE A 80 -12.36 -4.39 -0.80
CA PHE A 80 -11.74 -5.63 -0.37
C PHE A 80 -11.71 -5.76 1.16
N ARG A 81 -12.25 -6.85 1.66
CA ARG A 81 -12.30 -7.15 3.10
C ARG A 81 -11.11 -7.97 3.58
N THR A 82 -10.34 -8.55 2.67
CA THR A 82 -9.10 -9.26 2.98
C THR A 82 -7.98 -8.74 2.09
N LEU A 83 -6.77 -8.73 2.62
CA LEU A 83 -5.60 -8.27 1.87
C LEU A 83 -5.25 -9.23 0.73
N GLU A 84 -5.55 -10.53 0.91
CA GLU A 84 -5.42 -11.53 -0.17
C GLU A 84 -6.26 -11.17 -1.39
N ALA A 85 -7.52 -10.78 -1.17
CA ALA A 85 -8.41 -10.38 -2.25
C ALA A 85 -7.90 -9.12 -2.98
N GLN A 86 -7.39 -8.13 -2.22
CA GLN A 86 -6.78 -6.93 -2.80
C GLN A 86 -5.53 -7.28 -3.60
N VAL A 87 -4.61 -8.09 -3.07
CA VAL A 87 -3.39 -8.50 -3.77
C VAL A 87 -3.73 -9.32 -5.01
N GLY A 88 -4.68 -10.26 -4.89
CA GLY A 88 -5.15 -11.05 -6.02
C GLY A 88 -5.72 -10.17 -7.14
N ALA A 89 -6.56 -9.20 -6.82
CA ALA A 89 -7.10 -8.24 -7.78
C ALA A 89 -5.98 -7.39 -8.41
N SER A 90 -5.01 -6.94 -7.64
CA SER A 90 -3.88 -6.17 -8.16
C SER A 90 -3.03 -6.98 -9.13
N LEU A 91 -2.74 -8.24 -8.83
CA LEU A 91 -1.97 -9.13 -9.71
C LEU A 91 -2.72 -9.46 -11.00
N HIS A 92 -4.04 -9.49 -10.97
CA HIS A 92 -4.86 -9.80 -12.16
C HIS A 92 -5.22 -8.53 -12.94
N THR A 93 -5.90 -7.60 -12.30
CA THR A 93 -6.49 -6.42 -12.96
C THR A 93 -5.44 -5.33 -13.16
N THR A 94 -4.78 -4.88 -12.08
CA THR A 94 -3.80 -3.78 -12.17
C THR A 94 -2.58 -4.17 -13.00
N MET A 95 -2.09 -5.41 -12.84
CA MET A 95 -0.96 -5.90 -13.62
C MET A 95 -1.37 -6.36 -15.02
N ALA A 96 -2.67 -6.31 -15.34
CA ALA A 96 -3.26 -6.64 -16.63
C ALA A 96 -2.85 -8.02 -17.18
N VAL A 97 -2.83 -9.03 -16.31
CA VAL A 97 -2.50 -10.41 -16.66
C VAL A 97 -3.77 -11.22 -16.87
N ASN A 98 -3.88 -11.92 -17.98
CA ASN A 98 -5.08 -12.71 -18.30
C ASN A 98 -5.28 -13.93 -17.39
N GLU A 99 -4.20 -14.49 -16.86
CA GLU A 99 -4.26 -15.63 -15.97
C GLU A 99 -4.45 -15.19 -14.52
N PRO A 100 -5.29 -15.88 -13.74
CA PRO A 100 -5.43 -15.58 -12.32
C PRO A 100 -4.08 -15.82 -11.60
N PRO A 101 -3.76 -15.01 -10.59
CA PRO A 101 -2.53 -15.19 -9.83
C PRO A 101 -2.56 -16.55 -9.09
N SER A 102 -1.39 -17.18 -8.98
CA SER A 102 -1.28 -18.38 -8.16
C SER A 102 -1.47 -18.03 -6.68
N PRO A 103 -2.11 -18.89 -5.88
CA PRO A 103 -2.18 -18.70 -4.43
C PRO A 103 -0.81 -18.51 -3.77
N GLU A 104 0.21 -19.19 -4.30
CA GLU A 104 1.58 -19.07 -3.81
C GLU A 104 2.16 -17.67 -4.05
N ASP A 105 1.93 -17.06 -5.21
CA ASP A 105 2.38 -15.71 -5.52
C ASP A 105 1.70 -14.69 -4.58
N VAL A 106 0.40 -14.86 -4.31
CA VAL A 106 -0.35 -14.03 -3.36
C VAL A 106 0.26 -14.15 -1.96
N ASP A 107 0.45 -15.38 -1.48
CA ASP A 107 1.05 -15.65 -0.16
C ASP A 107 2.45 -15.04 -0.02
N ASN A 108 3.26 -15.16 -1.07
CA ASN A 108 4.62 -14.61 -1.07
C ASN A 108 4.59 -13.07 -1.01
N ILE A 109 3.73 -12.42 -1.80
CA ILE A 109 3.56 -10.97 -1.73
C ILE A 109 3.05 -10.53 -0.36
N LEU A 110 2.06 -11.21 0.20
CA LEU A 110 1.54 -10.93 1.55
C LEU A 110 2.65 -11.01 2.61
N ALA A 111 3.51 -12.02 2.52
CA ALA A 111 4.65 -12.16 3.43
C ALA A 111 5.66 -10.98 3.28
N PHE A 112 5.80 -10.44 2.07
CA PHE A 112 6.67 -9.28 1.84
C PHE A 112 6.03 -7.98 2.32
N ILE A 113 4.85 -7.63 1.80
CA ILE A 113 4.20 -6.34 2.16
C ILE A 113 3.80 -6.30 3.64
N GLY A 114 3.42 -7.44 4.21
CA GLY A 114 3.16 -7.56 5.65
C GLY A 114 4.38 -7.37 6.53
N SER A 115 5.59 -7.43 5.96
CA SER A 115 6.84 -7.13 6.67
C SER A 115 7.26 -5.65 6.58
N LEU A 116 6.48 -4.84 5.86
CA LEU A 116 6.71 -3.40 5.75
C LEU A 116 6.09 -2.72 6.97
N GLU A 117 6.91 -2.51 8.00
CA GLU A 117 6.47 -1.84 9.23
C GLU A 117 6.11 -0.37 8.96
N PRO A 118 5.19 0.20 9.72
CA PRO A 118 4.91 1.63 9.66
C PRO A 118 6.20 2.43 9.83
N SER A 119 6.37 3.48 9.03
CA SER A 119 7.51 4.38 9.19
C SER A 119 7.51 4.99 10.60
N PRO A 120 8.65 5.01 11.29
CA PRO A 120 8.72 5.70 12.56
C PRO A 120 8.41 7.19 12.37
N PRO A 121 7.83 7.86 13.37
CA PRO A 121 7.55 9.28 13.29
C PRO A 121 8.84 10.04 12.99
N TYR A 122 8.78 10.90 11.97
CA TYR A 122 9.93 11.73 11.60
C TYR A 122 10.14 12.82 12.66
N TYR A 123 11.24 12.72 13.37
CA TYR A 123 11.72 13.78 14.24
C TYR A 123 12.98 14.40 13.64
N ASP A 124 12.87 15.63 13.20
CA ASP A 124 14.05 16.39 12.76
C ASP A 124 14.59 17.23 13.90
N SER A 125 15.66 16.76 14.51
CA SER A 125 16.37 17.49 15.58
C SER A 125 16.95 18.83 15.08
N ARG A 126 17.06 19.02 13.76
CA ARG A 126 17.51 20.28 13.15
C ARG A 126 16.39 21.32 13.05
N ASN A 127 15.14 20.90 13.24
CA ASN A 127 13.98 21.78 13.31
C ASN A 127 13.34 21.73 14.69
N PRO A 128 13.96 22.33 15.71
CA PRO A 128 13.46 22.32 17.08
C PRO A 128 12.16 23.11 17.30
N GLY A 129 11.65 23.78 16.26
CA GLY A 129 10.37 24.51 16.31
C GLY A 129 9.14 23.60 16.20
N GLY A 130 9.29 22.30 15.91
CA GLY A 130 8.22 21.33 15.94
C GLY A 130 7.88 20.91 17.37
N ASP A 131 6.63 21.11 17.78
CA ASP A 131 6.11 20.65 19.07
C ASP A 131 5.08 19.53 18.83
N PRO A 132 5.47 18.25 18.99
CA PRO A 132 4.58 17.12 18.77
C PRO A 132 3.39 17.09 19.72
N LEU A 133 3.53 17.59 20.96
CA LEU A 133 2.45 17.62 21.93
C LEU A 133 1.40 18.67 21.54
N ARG A 134 1.87 19.82 21.08
CA ARG A 134 0.98 20.86 20.54
C ARG A 134 0.31 20.36 19.26
N GLY A 135 1.05 19.64 18.38
CA GLY A 135 0.50 19.02 17.18
C GLY A 135 -0.62 18.04 17.50
N ALA A 136 -0.39 17.14 18.47
CA ALA A 136 -1.40 16.20 18.94
C ALA A 136 -2.66 16.91 19.48
N ALA A 137 -2.49 17.97 20.27
CA ALA A 137 -3.62 18.74 20.79
C ALA A 137 -4.42 19.44 19.67
N ILE A 138 -3.75 19.94 18.63
CA ILE A 138 -4.41 20.51 17.45
C ILE A 138 -5.14 19.43 16.66
N PHE A 139 -4.53 18.25 16.48
CA PHE A 139 -5.11 17.12 15.79
C PHE A 139 -6.44 16.69 16.42
N GLU A 140 -6.48 16.57 17.74
CA GLU A 140 -7.71 16.27 18.48
C GLU A 140 -8.72 17.43 18.39
N LYS A 141 -8.29 18.67 18.58
CA LYS A 141 -9.17 19.87 18.52
C LYS A 141 -9.80 20.03 17.12
N ALA A 142 -9.07 19.67 16.06
CA ALA A 142 -9.55 19.73 14.68
C ALA A 142 -10.39 18.51 14.28
N ASP A 143 -10.68 17.58 15.21
CA ASP A 143 -11.43 16.34 14.99
C ASP A 143 -10.81 15.41 13.93
N CYS A 144 -9.48 15.52 13.70
CA CYS A 144 -8.78 14.67 12.74
C CYS A 144 -8.78 13.19 13.18
N SER A 145 -8.73 12.94 14.49
CA SER A 145 -8.75 11.59 15.09
C SER A 145 -10.05 10.83 14.85
N ARG A 146 -11.13 11.50 14.44
CA ARG A 146 -12.38 10.87 14.02
C ARG A 146 -12.22 9.94 12.82
N CYS A 147 -11.30 10.30 11.90
CA CYS A 147 -10.98 9.51 10.70
C CYS A 147 -9.58 8.89 10.80
N HIS A 148 -8.63 9.58 11.44
CA HIS A 148 -7.24 9.19 11.58
C HIS A 148 -6.90 8.80 13.02
N LYS A 149 -7.48 7.68 13.48
CA LYS A 149 -7.34 7.24 14.86
C LYS A 149 -6.00 6.54 15.11
N PRO A 150 -5.21 6.97 16.11
CA PRO A 150 -4.01 6.24 16.51
C PRO A 150 -4.33 4.77 16.93
N PRO A 151 -3.37 3.84 16.83
CA PRO A 151 -1.95 4.03 16.49
C PRO A 151 -1.64 4.06 14.99
N TYR A 152 -2.56 3.59 14.13
CA TYR A 152 -2.33 3.48 12.69
C TYR A 152 -2.96 4.62 11.88
N TYR A 153 -3.51 5.62 12.54
CA TYR A 153 -4.12 6.82 11.94
C TYR A 153 -5.15 6.53 10.84
N THR A 154 -5.90 5.45 11.01
CA THR A 154 -7.02 5.05 10.15
C THR A 154 -8.17 4.46 10.97
N VAL A 155 -9.34 4.32 10.37
CA VAL A 155 -10.51 3.66 10.93
C VAL A 155 -11.13 2.74 9.88
N PRO A 156 -11.77 1.61 10.28
CA PRO A 156 -12.31 0.64 9.33
C PRO A 156 -13.58 1.11 8.61
N ASN A 157 -14.11 2.26 8.96
CA ASN A 157 -15.33 2.81 8.41
C ASN A 157 -15.01 3.82 7.31
N LEU A 158 -15.63 3.66 6.15
CA LEU A 158 -15.55 4.62 5.06
C LEU A 158 -16.08 5.98 5.49
N LYS A 159 -15.58 7.03 4.89
CA LYS A 159 -15.92 8.44 5.19
C LYS A 159 -16.19 9.23 3.94
N ASP A 160 -17.30 9.96 3.92
CA ASP A 160 -17.52 11.05 2.97
C ASP A 160 -16.82 12.32 3.51
N VAL A 161 -15.82 12.77 2.78
CA VAL A 161 -15.07 14.00 3.08
C VAL A 161 -15.38 15.11 2.08
N GLY A 162 -16.41 14.92 1.25
CA GLY A 162 -16.83 15.89 0.24
C GLY A 162 -15.91 15.98 -0.99
N VAL A 163 -14.97 15.04 -1.12
CA VAL A 163 -14.04 14.96 -2.26
C VAL A 163 -14.32 13.70 -3.05
N PHE A 164 -14.88 13.86 -4.25
CA PHE A 164 -15.21 12.78 -5.17
C PHE A 164 -15.19 13.32 -6.60
N ASP A 165 -15.08 12.44 -7.59
CA ASP A 165 -15.24 12.79 -9.00
C ASP A 165 -16.51 12.16 -9.60
N GLU A 166 -16.80 12.46 -10.88
CA GLU A 166 -18.00 12.01 -11.57
C GLU A 166 -18.06 10.48 -11.76
N TYR A 167 -16.94 9.78 -11.65
CA TYR A 167 -16.84 8.33 -11.81
C TYR A 167 -16.92 7.58 -10.47
N ASP A 168 -16.88 8.27 -9.34
CA ASP A 168 -17.00 7.63 -8.03
C ASP A 168 -18.46 7.18 -7.78
N GLU A 169 -18.72 5.88 -7.81
CA GLU A 169 -20.05 5.31 -7.49
C GLU A 169 -20.47 5.61 -6.04
N ASN A 170 -19.50 5.70 -5.15
CA ASN A 170 -19.69 6.02 -3.74
C ASN A 170 -18.89 7.26 -3.37
N ARG A 171 -19.45 8.06 -2.46
CA ARG A 171 -18.80 9.27 -1.93
C ARG A 171 -17.99 9.00 -0.66
N GLU A 172 -17.97 7.75 -0.23
CA GLU A 172 -17.27 7.32 0.98
C GLU A 172 -15.99 6.57 0.63
N PHE A 173 -14.91 6.97 1.27
CA PHE A 173 -13.58 6.42 1.04
C PHE A 173 -12.96 5.87 2.32
N ASN A 174 -12.04 4.92 2.13
CA ASN A 174 -11.20 4.42 3.20
C ASN A 174 -10.19 5.50 3.61
N PRO A 175 -10.18 5.95 4.89
CA PRO A 175 -9.19 6.91 5.35
C PRO A 175 -7.78 6.31 5.27
N PRO A 176 -6.86 6.92 4.53
CA PRO A 176 -5.47 6.44 4.48
C PRO A 176 -4.76 6.70 5.81
N SER A 177 -3.86 5.81 6.16
CA SER A 177 -2.97 5.94 7.33
C SER A 177 -1.77 6.86 7.05
#